data_0b475c32ffc93d7448450c42d28be09f
#
_entry.id   0b475c32ffc93d7448450c42d28be09f
#
_cell.length_a   1.000
_cell.length_b   1.000
_cell.length_c   1.000
_cell.angle_alpha   90.00
_cell.angle_beta   90.00
_cell.angle_gamma   90.00
#
_symmetry.space_group_name_H-M   'P 1'
#
loop_
_entity.id
_entity.type
_entity.pdbx_description
1 polymer ?
#
loop_
_entity_poly.entity_id
_entity_poly.type
_entity_poly.pdbx_seq_one_letter_code
_entity_poly.pdbx_strand_id
1 'polypeptide(L)'
;MSFHEAFVWTILRSVAATTLAVPMSICLSRLVQQTTGRSRFWWMLFVLCPLVAPDLIIGYGYRSFELSLLHRPVLNHCFYFVLILLKIMPAAAVIRICSPPVPVSKAALHCARLIECGMAEKRQHRPIRLNAELLRHIPVCGIVFLLSMQEFEIASLLQIPAWTVHVFDAQASGLNMAATLTLLFGPVLLQVVVLVPLLWWGLANSAAIVPRWRSADCAAGSSRWLGVIVAFLAALLTWVIPLAFVTRSGLSGIGGVLENQVLLRSTFLDLATAIALTIPCAILSLVLARKLIQIFHSYDATQSNFAKAVSSVPLLLTVVPGLFGSLVVSIAILVATQHAPLLDLRTTAWPMAAALVICLVPRATILVAFLPVFRSSESAFLATLLGKSRGRTRLKNAADLKWWCECRPMFLVTAVLFYWCLANLTAAAILCPPTIPLFSFNGNVVPLPVRLYKFIHQGRTAALSVMAVLSVLVPFVLLVLTSQVAPQVYLRMTRHTRPN
;
A
#
# COMPACT_ATOMS: atom_id res chain seq x y z
N MET A 1 -2.67 30.46 -4.16
CA MET A 1 -3.69 29.79 -3.34
C MET A 1 -3.18 29.70 -1.92
N SER A 2 -3.97 30.08 -0.92
CA SER A 2 -3.56 30.00 0.49
C SER A 2 -3.55 28.54 1.00
N PHE A 3 -2.83 28.28 2.10
CA PHE A 3 -2.82 26.94 2.73
C PHE A 3 -4.24 26.48 3.08
N HIS A 4 -5.08 27.38 3.64
CA HIS A 4 -6.47 27.05 3.99
C HIS A 4 -7.31 26.62 2.78
N GLU A 5 -7.19 27.31 1.67
CA GLU A 5 -7.88 26.93 0.43
C GLU A 5 -7.41 25.56 -0.08
N ALA A 6 -6.09 25.32 -0.09
CA ALA A 6 -5.53 24.03 -0.50
C ALA A 6 -5.98 22.89 0.41
N PHE A 7 -6.10 23.14 1.72
CA PHE A 7 -6.59 22.17 2.70
C PHE A 7 -8.07 21.85 2.47
N VAL A 8 -8.92 22.85 2.32
CA VAL A 8 -10.36 22.66 2.02
C VAL A 8 -10.54 21.90 0.71
N TRP A 9 -9.83 22.27 -0.37
CA TRP A 9 -9.89 21.55 -1.64
C TRP A 9 -9.42 20.10 -1.53
N THR A 10 -8.41 19.83 -0.70
CA THR A 10 -7.97 18.45 -0.46
C THR A 10 -9.04 17.65 0.27
N ILE A 11 -9.73 18.23 1.26
CA ILE A 11 -10.86 17.58 1.94
C ILE A 11 -11.99 17.26 0.96
N LEU A 12 -12.42 18.25 0.17
CA LEU A 12 -13.50 18.07 -0.80
C LEU A 12 -13.19 16.96 -1.81
N ARG A 13 -11.96 16.95 -2.34
CA ARG A 13 -11.48 15.88 -3.24
C ARG A 13 -11.44 14.51 -2.57
N SER A 14 -11.00 14.46 -1.32
CA SER A 14 -10.93 13.20 -0.56
C SER A 14 -12.31 12.65 -0.25
N VAL A 15 -13.29 13.51 0.07
CA VAL A 15 -14.68 13.12 0.24
C VAL A 15 -15.28 12.61 -1.08
N ALA A 16 -15.07 13.34 -2.17
CA ALA A 16 -15.53 12.93 -3.49
C ALA A 16 -14.90 11.60 -3.94
N ALA A 17 -13.59 11.42 -3.74
CA ALA A 17 -12.91 10.16 -4.04
C ALA A 17 -13.46 9.00 -3.21
N THR A 18 -13.73 9.23 -1.93
CA THR A 18 -14.31 8.22 -1.04
C THR A 18 -15.71 7.81 -1.48
N THR A 19 -16.57 8.77 -1.80
CA THR A 19 -17.96 8.50 -2.25
C THR A 19 -18.01 7.69 -3.54
N LEU A 20 -17.08 7.92 -4.47
CA LEU A 20 -16.98 7.17 -5.71
C LEU A 20 -16.23 5.84 -5.57
N ALA A 21 -15.20 5.77 -4.72
CA ALA A 21 -14.44 4.54 -4.52
C ALA A 21 -15.26 3.42 -3.86
N VAL A 22 -16.23 3.75 -3.00
CA VAL A 22 -17.09 2.75 -2.33
C VAL A 22 -17.89 1.92 -3.34
N PRO A 23 -18.73 2.47 -4.23
CA PRO A 23 -19.46 1.67 -5.22
C PRO A 23 -18.52 0.94 -6.18
N MET A 24 -17.41 1.55 -6.60
CA MET A 24 -16.42 0.91 -7.47
C MET A 24 -15.77 -0.30 -6.76
N SER A 25 -15.46 -0.18 -5.47
CA SER A 25 -14.92 -1.28 -4.67
C SER A 25 -15.88 -2.47 -4.57
N ILE A 26 -17.20 -2.23 -4.60
CA ILE A 26 -18.21 -3.29 -4.66
C ILE A 26 -18.06 -4.09 -5.95
N CYS A 27 -17.97 -3.40 -7.09
CA CYS A 27 -17.78 -4.05 -8.39
C CYS A 27 -16.50 -4.87 -8.47
N LEU A 28 -15.38 -4.31 -8.01
CA LEU A 28 -14.08 -4.98 -8.00
C LEU A 28 -14.05 -6.17 -7.02
N SER A 29 -14.59 -6.01 -5.82
CA SER A 29 -14.64 -7.11 -4.85
C SER A 29 -15.50 -8.27 -5.35
N ARG A 30 -16.64 -7.99 -6.03
CA ARG A 30 -17.47 -9.00 -6.69
C ARG A 30 -16.72 -9.70 -7.82
N LEU A 31 -16.01 -8.96 -8.68
CA LEU A 31 -15.19 -9.54 -9.74
C LEU A 31 -14.22 -10.59 -9.21
N VAL A 32 -13.49 -10.26 -8.13
CA VAL A 32 -12.53 -11.18 -7.50
C VAL A 32 -13.24 -12.36 -6.82
N GLN A 33 -14.36 -12.13 -6.13
CA GLN A 33 -15.09 -13.16 -5.40
C GLN A 33 -15.82 -14.17 -6.31
N GLN A 34 -16.26 -13.76 -7.49
CA GLN A 34 -16.94 -14.62 -8.46
C GLN A 34 -16.00 -15.53 -9.24
N THR A 35 -14.69 -15.24 -9.21
CA THR A 35 -13.68 -16.06 -9.88
C THR A 35 -13.16 -17.15 -8.94
N THR A 36 -12.74 -18.28 -9.49
CA THR A 36 -12.25 -19.44 -8.73
C THR A 36 -10.85 -19.85 -9.18
N GLY A 37 -10.12 -20.53 -8.33
CA GLY A 37 -8.83 -21.15 -8.64
C GLY A 37 -7.78 -20.15 -9.15
N ARG A 38 -7.07 -20.53 -10.21
CA ARG A 38 -5.97 -19.76 -10.80
C ARG A 38 -6.44 -18.41 -11.39
N SER A 39 -7.66 -18.37 -11.92
CA SER A 39 -8.22 -17.12 -12.48
C SER A 39 -8.41 -16.05 -11.42
N ARG A 40 -8.82 -16.43 -10.19
CA ARG A 40 -8.94 -15.50 -9.05
C ARG A 40 -7.61 -14.82 -8.73
N PHE A 41 -6.52 -15.59 -8.71
CA PHE A 41 -5.19 -15.05 -8.46
C PHE A 41 -4.80 -13.97 -9.48
N TRP A 42 -5.02 -14.22 -10.77
CA TRP A 42 -4.71 -13.27 -11.82
C TRP A 42 -5.57 -12.01 -11.77
N TRP A 43 -6.89 -12.17 -11.56
CA TRP A 43 -7.78 -11.02 -11.39
C TRP A 43 -7.40 -10.17 -10.19
N MET A 44 -6.96 -10.79 -9.12
CA MET A 44 -6.55 -10.09 -7.94
C MET A 44 -5.24 -9.32 -8.14
N LEU A 45 -4.24 -9.94 -8.79
CA LEU A 45 -3.01 -9.22 -9.18
C LEU A 45 -3.35 -8.04 -10.10
N PHE A 46 -4.24 -8.23 -11.03
CA PHE A 46 -4.66 -7.19 -11.96
C PHE A 46 -5.39 -6.03 -11.25
N VAL A 47 -6.28 -6.34 -10.32
CA VAL A 47 -6.98 -5.34 -9.49
C VAL A 47 -6.01 -4.61 -8.56
N LEU A 48 -4.97 -5.28 -8.03
CA LEU A 48 -3.98 -4.67 -7.15
C LEU A 48 -2.90 -3.88 -7.90
N CYS A 49 -2.73 -4.10 -9.20
CA CYS A 49 -1.71 -3.47 -10.03
C CYS A 49 -1.65 -1.93 -9.86
N PRO A 50 -2.77 -1.17 -9.90
CA PRO A 50 -2.75 0.28 -9.70
C PRO A 50 -2.22 0.72 -8.34
N LEU A 51 -2.48 -0.07 -7.28
CA LEU A 51 -2.02 0.23 -5.93
C LEU A 51 -0.49 0.10 -5.79
N VAL A 52 0.12 -0.78 -6.59
CA VAL A 52 1.58 -1.02 -6.58
C VAL A 52 2.31 -0.01 -7.46
N ALA A 53 1.61 0.70 -8.34
CA ALA A 53 2.22 1.69 -9.22
C ALA A 53 2.93 2.80 -8.42
N PRO A 54 4.23 3.07 -8.68
CA PRO A 54 4.95 4.16 -8.02
C PRO A 54 4.36 5.52 -8.41
N ASP A 55 4.03 6.34 -7.42
CA ASP A 55 3.42 7.67 -7.62
C ASP A 55 4.31 8.57 -8.46
N LEU A 56 5.60 8.50 -8.22
CA LEU A 56 6.60 9.24 -8.96
C LEU A 56 6.56 8.94 -10.47
N ILE A 57 6.34 7.66 -10.85
CA ILE A 57 6.28 7.25 -12.27
C ILE A 57 4.96 7.70 -12.90
N ILE A 58 3.84 7.61 -12.15
CA ILE A 58 2.56 8.13 -12.61
C ILE A 58 2.67 9.63 -12.88
N GLY A 59 3.13 10.40 -11.89
CA GLY A 59 3.25 11.84 -12.00
C GLY A 59 4.23 12.25 -13.11
N TYR A 60 5.39 11.61 -13.20
CA TYR A 60 6.37 11.90 -14.25
C TYR A 60 5.88 11.50 -15.65
N GLY A 61 5.23 10.36 -15.81
CA GLY A 61 4.68 9.92 -17.10
C GLY A 61 3.66 10.90 -17.67
N TYR A 62 2.91 11.58 -16.80
CA TYR A 62 1.92 12.58 -17.22
C TYR A 62 2.44 14.02 -17.24
N ARG A 63 3.65 14.26 -16.77
CA ARG A 63 4.24 15.60 -16.76
C ARG A 63 4.32 16.25 -18.16
N SER A 64 4.53 15.45 -19.21
CA SER A 64 4.53 15.96 -20.58
C SER A 64 3.20 16.63 -20.98
N PHE A 65 2.11 16.28 -20.31
CA PHE A 65 0.80 16.93 -20.49
C PHE A 65 0.60 18.14 -19.58
N GLU A 66 1.46 18.33 -18.57
CA GLU A 66 1.34 19.39 -17.58
C GLU A 66 1.28 20.77 -18.24
N LEU A 67 2.17 21.05 -19.21
CA LEU A 67 2.18 22.31 -19.93
C LEU A 67 0.85 22.62 -20.63
N SER A 68 0.18 21.59 -21.17
CA SER A 68 -1.13 21.75 -21.80
C SER A 68 -2.26 21.84 -20.78
N LEU A 69 -2.10 21.21 -19.62
CA LEU A 69 -3.10 21.17 -18.54
C LEU A 69 -3.03 22.41 -17.65
N LEU A 70 -1.85 23.03 -17.49
CA LEU A 70 -1.67 24.27 -16.72
C LEU A 70 -2.54 25.42 -17.25
N HIS A 71 -2.73 25.49 -18.58
CA HIS A 71 -3.63 26.46 -19.18
C HIS A 71 -5.13 26.15 -18.95
N ARG A 72 -5.45 24.96 -18.41
CA ARG A 72 -6.82 24.51 -18.13
C ARG A 72 -6.93 23.93 -16.73
N PRO A 73 -6.93 24.76 -15.69
CA PRO A 73 -6.82 24.31 -14.30
C PRO A 73 -7.93 23.32 -13.89
N VAL A 74 -9.16 23.54 -14.35
CA VAL A 74 -10.27 22.61 -14.06
C VAL A 74 -9.99 21.21 -14.61
N LEU A 75 -9.49 21.11 -15.84
CA LEU A 75 -9.15 19.84 -16.46
C LEU A 75 -8.02 19.13 -15.70
N ASN A 76 -7.01 19.88 -15.26
CA ASN A 76 -5.92 19.35 -14.45
C ASN A 76 -6.42 18.78 -13.12
N HIS A 77 -7.30 19.50 -12.41
CA HIS A 77 -7.92 19.02 -11.19
C HIS A 77 -8.77 17.76 -11.41
N CYS A 78 -9.56 17.72 -12.49
CA CYS A 78 -10.36 16.53 -12.84
C CYS A 78 -9.46 15.33 -13.16
N PHE A 79 -8.39 15.54 -13.93
CA PHE A 79 -7.44 14.49 -14.29
C PHE A 79 -6.73 13.92 -13.07
N TYR A 80 -6.20 14.78 -12.20
CA TYR A 80 -5.60 14.41 -10.93
C TYR A 80 -6.58 13.59 -10.06
N PHE A 81 -7.83 14.08 -9.96
CA PHE A 81 -8.88 13.39 -9.21
C PHE A 81 -9.14 11.96 -9.73
N VAL A 82 -9.20 11.79 -11.06
CA VAL A 82 -9.39 10.46 -11.68
C VAL A 82 -8.19 9.56 -11.38
N LEU A 83 -6.96 10.05 -11.48
CA LEU A 83 -5.77 9.26 -11.17
C LEU A 83 -5.76 8.77 -9.72
N ILE A 84 -6.05 9.65 -8.76
CA ILE A 84 -6.13 9.28 -7.34
C ILE A 84 -7.24 8.26 -7.11
N LEU A 85 -8.43 8.51 -7.64
CA LEU A 85 -9.57 7.60 -7.51
C LEU A 85 -9.21 6.20 -8.00
N LEU A 86 -8.65 6.08 -9.21
CA LEU A 86 -8.27 4.79 -9.80
C LEU A 86 -7.14 4.11 -9.05
N LYS A 87 -6.23 4.86 -8.44
CA LYS A 87 -5.13 4.33 -7.65
C LYS A 87 -5.59 3.81 -6.28
N ILE A 88 -6.49 4.52 -5.59
CA ILE A 88 -6.92 4.18 -4.23
C ILE A 88 -8.04 3.11 -4.23
N MET A 89 -8.82 3.04 -5.27
CA MET A 89 -9.94 2.12 -5.42
C MET A 89 -9.57 0.63 -5.18
N PRO A 90 -8.40 0.09 -5.61
CA PRO A 90 -8.00 -1.27 -5.28
C PRO A 90 -7.83 -1.49 -3.77
N ALA A 91 -7.32 -0.50 -3.02
CA ALA A 91 -7.23 -0.58 -1.56
C ALA A 91 -8.63 -0.68 -0.94
N ALA A 92 -9.59 0.09 -1.44
CA ALA A 92 -10.99 -0.01 -1.03
C ALA A 92 -11.57 -1.41 -1.26
N ALA A 93 -11.27 -2.03 -2.41
CA ALA A 93 -11.72 -3.39 -2.73
C ALA A 93 -11.10 -4.44 -1.79
N VAL A 94 -9.79 -4.34 -1.48
CA VAL A 94 -9.10 -5.22 -0.54
C VAL A 94 -9.68 -5.10 0.86
N ILE A 95 -9.83 -3.87 1.37
CA ILE A 95 -10.40 -3.64 2.70
C ILE A 95 -11.81 -4.20 2.79
N ARG A 96 -12.63 -4.01 1.75
CA ARG A 96 -13.97 -4.58 1.66
C ARG A 96 -13.97 -6.12 1.69
N ILE A 97 -13.02 -6.76 1.01
CA ILE A 97 -12.87 -8.22 1.03
C ILE A 97 -12.48 -8.71 2.44
N CYS A 98 -11.59 -7.97 3.12
CA CYS A 98 -11.14 -8.29 4.48
C CYS A 98 -12.16 -7.93 5.56
N SER A 99 -13.09 -7.00 5.27
CA SER A 99 -14.12 -6.60 6.24
C SER A 99 -15.04 -7.77 6.57
N PRO A 100 -15.36 -7.98 7.88
CA PRO A 100 -16.20 -9.07 8.28
C PRO A 100 -17.56 -9.00 7.58
N PRO A 101 -18.12 -10.16 7.20
CA PRO A 101 -19.51 -10.20 6.79
C PRO A 101 -20.37 -9.72 7.96
N VAL A 102 -21.46 -9.07 7.62
CA VAL A 102 -22.46 -8.60 8.60
C VAL A 102 -22.68 -9.67 9.69
N PRO A 103 -22.68 -9.30 10.97
CA PRO A 103 -22.82 -10.24 12.10
C PRO A 103 -24.22 -10.85 12.23
N VAL A 104 -25.02 -10.84 11.16
CA VAL A 104 -26.29 -11.54 11.11
C VAL A 104 -26.01 -13.03 10.92
N SER A 105 -26.29 -13.84 11.94
CA SER A 105 -26.11 -15.28 11.85
C SER A 105 -26.90 -15.85 10.67
N LYS A 106 -26.40 -16.93 10.06
CA LYS A 106 -27.16 -17.61 8.98
C LYS A 106 -28.56 -18.02 9.45
N ALA A 107 -28.69 -18.40 10.74
CA ALA A 107 -29.95 -18.71 11.37
C ALA A 107 -30.86 -17.47 11.43
N ALA A 108 -30.36 -16.31 11.85
CA ALA A 108 -31.15 -15.07 11.87
C ALA A 108 -31.58 -14.64 10.47
N LEU A 109 -30.72 -14.81 9.45
CA LEU A 109 -31.09 -14.56 8.04
C LEU A 109 -32.12 -15.57 7.53
N HIS A 110 -32.01 -16.83 7.95
CA HIS A 110 -32.97 -17.86 7.61
C HIS A 110 -34.33 -17.61 8.31
N CYS A 111 -34.31 -17.29 9.60
CA CYS A 111 -35.51 -16.89 10.34
C CYS A 111 -36.17 -15.65 9.73
N ALA A 112 -35.37 -14.61 9.38
CA ALA A 112 -35.90 -13.44 8.70
C ALA A 112 -36.56 -13.78 7.36
N ARG A 113 -35.97 -14.70 6.56
CA ARG A 113 -36.57 -15.20 5.32
C ARG A 113 -37.86 -15.98 5.55
N LEU A 114 -37.93 -16.82 6.59
CA LEU A 114 -39.14 -17.56 6.94
C LEU A 114 -40.27 -16.59 7.36
N ILE A 115 -39.93 -15.56 8.12
CA ILE A 115 -40.88 -14.51 8.51
C ILE A 115 -41.34 -13.69 7.29
N GLU A 116 -40.44 -13.38 6.34
CA GLU A 116 -40.74 -12.71 5.07
C GLU A 116 -41.72 -13.54 4.19
N CYS A 117 -41.60 -14.87 4.21
CA CYS A 117 -42.52 -15.74 3.47
C CYS A 117 -43.91 -15.81 4.09
N GLY A 118 -44.05 -15.46 5.39
CA GLY A 118 -45.32 -15.49 6.11
C GLY A 118 -46.11 -14.17 6.19
N MET A 119 -45.46 -13.05 5.90
CA MET A 119 -46.09 -11.72 6.01
C MET A 119 -45.90 -10.86 4.74
N ALA A 120 -47.00 -10.25 4.28
CA ALA A 120 -47.03 -9.35 3.12
C ALA A 120 -46.22 -8.02 3.33
N GLU A 121 -45.52 -7.83 4.45
CA GLU A 121 -44.83 -6.62 4.81
C GLU A 121 -43.30 -6.68 4.57
N LYS A 122 -42.91 -6.50 3.32
CA LYS A 122 -41.49 -6.37 2.88
C LYS A 122 -40.71 -5.18 3.50
N ARG A 123 -41.32 -4.39 4.37
CA ARG A 123 -40.76 -3.09 4.81
C ARG A 123 -39.86 -3.17 6.07
N GLN A 124 -40.06 -4.13 6.97
CA GLN A 124 -39.40 -4.07 8.31
C GLN A 124 -37.94 -4.53 8.32
N HIS A 125 -37.46 -5.33 7.36
CA HIS A 125 -36.09 -5.88 7.39
C HIS A 125 -35.07 -5.10 6.58
N ARG A 126 -35.53 -4.11 5.77
CA ARG A 126 -34.63 -3.18 5.06
C ARG A 126 -33.65 -2.44 5.98
N PRO A 127 -34.08 -1.86 7.14
CA PRO A 127 -33.16 -1.09 7.98
C PRO A 127 -32.04 -1.93 8.61
N ILE A 128 -32.31 -3.16 9.04
CA ILE A 128 -31.30 -4.03 9.65
C ILE A 128 -30.22 -4.41 8.63
N ARG A 129 -30.62 -4.72 7.42
CA ARG A 129 -29.73 -5.09 6.31
C ARG A 129 -28.95 -3.87 5.83
N LEU A 130 -29.59 -2.70 5.78
CA LEU A 130 -28.97 -1.43 5.38
C LEU A 130 -27.92 -0.98 6.42
N ASN A 131 -28.24 -1.02 7.70
CA ASN A 131 -27.31 -0.67 8.77
C ASN A 131 -26.09 -1.60 8.80
N ALA A 132 -26.31 -2.88 8.58
CA ALA A 132 -25.24 -3.85 8.54
C ALA A 132 -24.33 -3.69 7.32
N GLU A 133 -24.87 -3.36 6.14
CA GLU A 133 -24.07 -3.01 4.96
C GLU A 133 -23.34 -1.67 5.15
N LEU A 134 -23.97 -0.66 5.74
CA LEU A 134 -23.34 0.62 6.07
C LEU A 134 -22.16 0.45 7.01
N LEU A 135 -22.28 -0.32 8.08
CA LEU A 135 -21.19 -0.62 9.02
C LEU A 135 -20.00 -1.28 8.32
N ARG A 136 -20.22 -2.07 7.29
CA ARG A 136 -19.17 -2.68 6.47
C ARG A 136 -18.39 -1.66 5.63
N HIS A 137 -18.99 -0.51 5.32
CA HIS A 137 -18.34 0.53 4.52
C HIS A 137 -17.51 1.49 5.36
N ILE A 138 -17.69 1.56 6.68
CA ILE A 138 -16.92 2.46 7.57
C ILE A 138 -15.41 2.33 7.36
N PRO A 139 -14.79 1.12 7.45
CA PRO A 139 -13.35 1.00 7.26
C PRO A 139 -12.90 1.35 5.82
N VAL A 140 -13.74 1.05 4.83
CA VAL A 140 -13.45 1.43 3.45
C VAL A 140 -13.43 2.95 3.30
N CYS A 141 -14.48 3.63 3.79
CA CYS A 141 -14.58 5.09 3.73
C CYS A 141 -13.42 5.78 4.45
N GLY A 142 -13.13 5.35 5.68
CA GLY A 142 -12.10 5.99 6.48
C GLY A 142 -10.70 5.82 5.91
N ILE A 143 -10.31 4.60 5.49
CA ILE A 143 -8.98 4.36 4.94
C ILE A 143 -8.83 5.01 3.56
N VAL A 144 -9.85 4.96 2.71
CA VAL A 144 -9.82 5.64 1.40
C VAL A 144 -9.69 7.14 1.56
N PHE A 145 -10.45 7.74 2.49
CA PHE A 145 -10.35 9.15 2.81
C PHE A 145 -8.92 9.53 3.25
N LEU A 146 -8.35 8.77 4.20
CA LEU A 146 -6.99 9.01 4.69
C LEU A 146 -5.94 8.88 3.58
N LEU A 147 -6.01 7.83 2.76
CA LEU A 147 -5.07 7.64 1.64
C LEU A 147 -5.18 8.78 0.61
N SER A 148 -6.39 9.21 0.28
CA SER A 148 -6.60 10.34 -0.64
C SER A 148 -6.12 11.66 -0.06
N MET A 149 -6.34 11.89 1.23
CA MET A 149 -5.94 13.12 1.92
C MET A 149 -4.43 13.26 2.05
N GLN A 150 -3.70 12.13 2.14
CA GLN A 150 -2.25 12.08 2.36
C GLN A 150 -1.43 12.05 1.06
N GLU A 151 -2.11 12.00 -0.08
CA GLU A 151 -1.41 11.95 -1.35
C GLU A 151 -0.61 13.24 -1.56
N PHE A 152 0.67 13.07 -1.90
CA PHE A 152 1.65 14.14 -2.09
C PHE A 152 2.30 14.07 -3.47
N GLU A 153 2.75 12.90 -3.87
CA GLU A 153 3.70 12.73 -4.98
C GLU A 153 3.09 13.11 -6.33
N ILE A 154 1.87 12.62 -6.61
CA ILE A 154 1.16 12.94 -7.85
C ILE A 154 0.73 14.41 -7.84
N ALA A 155 0.27 14.95 -6.68
CA ALA A 155 -0.12 16.34 -6.54
C ALA A 155 1.05 17.29 -6.83
N SER A 156 2.22 17.01 -6.23
CA SER A 156 3.44 17.80 -6.42
C SER A 156 3.90 17.80 -7.89
N LEU A 157 3.86 16.63 -8.54
CA LEU A 157 4.31 16.47 -9.91
C LEU A 157 3.35 17.08 -10.95
N LEU A 158 2.05 17.09 -10.67
CA LEU A 158 1.03 17.76 -11.51
C LEU A 158 0.76 19.20 -11.08
N GLN A 159 1.56 19.74 -10.15
CA GLN A 159 1.42 21.11 -9.62
C GLN A 159 0.00 21.42 -9.10
N ILE A 160 -0.62 20.42 -8.47
CA ILE A 160 -1.95 20.58 -7.87
C ILE A 160 -1.79 21.09 -6.44
N PRO A 161 -2.45 22.19 -6.07
CA PRO A 161 -2.42 22.70 -4.71
C PRO A 161 -3.10 21.69 -3.77
N ALA A 162 -2.29 21.11 -2.87
CA ALA A 162 -2.69 20.23 -1.80
C ALA A 162 -2.00 20.68 -0.51
N TRP A 163 -2.61 20.41 0.66
CA TRP A 163 -1.99 20.75 1.93
C TRP A 163 -0.63 20.06 2.11
N THR A 164 -0.49 18.83 1.60
CA THR A 164 0.76 18.05 1.64
C THR A 164 1.89 18.73 0.87
N VAL A 165 1.58 19.30 -0.30
CA VAL A 165 2.54 20.04 -1.12
C VAL A 165 2.96 21.32 -0.41
N HIS A 166 2.02 22.10 0.14
CA HIS A 166 2.33 23.31 0.89
C HIS A 166 3.24 23.06 2.11
N VAL A 167 2.96 22.00 2.87
CA VAL A 167 3.80 21.66 4.04
C VAL A 167 5.19 21.19 3.60
N PHE A 168 5.27 20.39 2.53
CA PHE A 168 6.55 19.94 2.00
C PHE A 168 7.40 21.11 1.47
N ASP A 169 6.80 22.02 0.69
CA ASP A 169 7.49 23.21 0.15
C ASP A 169 7.91 24.16 1.26
N ALA A 170 7.09 24.34 2.28
CA ALA A 170 7.42 25.13 3.47
C ALA A 170 8.63 24.53 4.19
N GLN A 171 8.69 23.22 4.37
CA GLN A 171 9.83 22.54 4.96
C GLN A 171 11.08 22.62 4.06
N ALA A 172 10.93 22.44 2.75
CA ALA A 172 12.01 22.51 1.78
C ALA A 172 12.60 23.93 1.62
N SER A 173 11.78 24.97 1.79
CA SER A 173 12.20 26.38 1.79
C SER A 173 12.86 26.84 3.10
N GLY A 174 13.00 25.95 4.08
CA GLY A 174 13.65 26.26 5.37
C GLY A 174 12.76 27.02 6.36
N LEU A 175 11.43 26.89 6.25
CA LEU A 175 10.51 27.47 7.23
C LEU A 175 10.84 26.93 8.63
N ASN A 176 10.69 27.80 9.64
CA ASN A 176 10.91 27.40 11.02
C ASN A 176 10.02 26.20 11.39
N MET A 177 10.60 25.22 12.09
CA MET A 177 9.92 23.97 12.49
C MET A 177 8.62 24.24 13.23
N ALA A 178 8.57 25.24 14.10
CA ALA A 178 7.35 25.64 14.83
C ALA A 178 6.22 26.05 13.86
N ALA A 179 6.55 26.81 12.81
CA ALA A 179 5.59 27.20 11.79
C ALA A 179 5.12 26.02 10.94
N THR A 180 6.01 25.06 10.63
CA THR A 180 5.65 23.82 9.94
C THR A 180 4.69 22.97 10.79
N LEU A 181 4.92 22.87 12.10
CA LEU A 181 4.04 22.14 13.03
C LEU A 181 2.66 22.80 13.16
N THR A 182 2.59 24.13 13.13
CA THR A 182 1.29 24.85 13.10
C THR A 182 0.49 24.57 11.84
N LEU A 183 1.14 24.47 10.67
CA LEU A 183 0.47 24.05 9.43
C LEU A 183 -0.03 22.60 9.49
N LEU A 184 0.71 21.72 10.17
CA LEU A 184 0.33 20.31 10.31
C LEU A 184 -0.84 20.08 11.28
N PHE A 185 -1.09 20.99 12.21
CA PHE A 185 -2.06 20.78 13.29
C PHE A 185 -3.47 20.46 12.76
N GLY A 186 -3.99 21.25 11.83
CA GLY A 186 -5.32 21.05 11.24
C GLY A 186 -5.47 19.71 10.52
N PRO A 187 -4.58 19.39 9.55
CA PRO A 187 -4.58 18.10 8.86
C PRO A 187 -4.45 16.90 9.78
N VAL A 188 -3.57 16.95 10.79
CA VAL A 188 -3.37 15.86 11.76
C VAL A 188 -4.61 15.69 12.63
N LEU A 189 -5.20 16.77 13.12
CA LEU A 189 -6.43 16.72 13.92
C LEU A 189 -7.57 16.04 13.14
N LEU A 190 -7.76 16.41 11.87
CA LEU A 190 -8.77 15.78 11.01
C LEU A 190 -8.49 14.28 10.81
N GLN A 191 -7.23 13.90 10.62
CA GLN A 191 -6.86 12.49 10.51
C GLN A 191 -7.17 11.73 11.81
N VAL A 192 -6.89 12.30 12.97
CA VAL A 192 -7.26 11.71 14.28
C VAL A 192 -8.77 11.51 14.38
N VAL A 193 -9.58 12.52 14.01
CA VAL A 193 -11.04 12.42 14.01
C VAL A 193 -11.55 11.28 13.13
N VAL A 194 -10.90 11.00 12.01
CA VAL A 194 -11.25 9.86 11.14
C VAL A 194 -10.72 8.53 11.69
N LEU A 195 -9.53 8.53 12.28
CA LEU A 195 -8.90 7.31 12.82
C LEU A 195 -9.62 6.76 14.06
N VAL A 196 -10.10 7.61 14.96
CA VAL A 196 -10.76 7.18 16.20
C VAL A 196 -11.95 6.24 15.93
N PRO A 197 -12.94 6.59 15.09
CA PRO A 197 -14.03 5.68 14.77
C PRO A 197 -13.59 4.43 14.00
N LEU A 198 -12.53 4.52 13.18
CA LEU A 198 -11.95 3.35 12.51
C LEU A 198 -11.35 2.35 13.49
N LEU A 199 -10.60 2.84 14.47
CA LEU A 199 -9.99 2.02 15.51
C LEU A 199 -11.07 1.41 16.41
N TRP A 200 -12.05 2.19 16.82
CA TRP A 200 -13.21 1.69 17.55
C TRP A 200 -13.91 0.56 16.80
N TRP A 201 -14.20 0.78 15.52
CA TRP A 201 -14.82 -0.24 14.67
C TRP A 201 -13.94 -1.49 14.56
N GLY A 202 -12.63 -1.33 14.36
CA GLY A 202 -11.66 -2.41 14.27
C GLY A 202 -11.60 -3.25 15.55
N LEU A 203 -11.57 -2.61 16.72
CA LEU A 203 -11.57 -3.28 18.03
C LEU A 203 -12.88 -4.02 18.27
N ALA A 204 -14.02 -3.38 18.00
CA ALA A 204 -15.33 -3.99 18.19
C ALA A 204 -15.56 -5.23 17.29
N ASN A 205 -14.94 -5.26 16.11
CA ASN A 205 -15.13 -6.33 15.13
C ASN A 205 -13.92 -7.27 14.99
N SER A 206 -12.94 -7.17 15.88
CA SER A 206 -11.66 -7.86 15.80
C SER A 206 -11.77 -9.39 15.61
N ALA A 207 -12.67 -10.05 16.32
CA ALA A 207 -12.90 -11.48 16.23
C ALA A 207 -13.51 -11.93 14.88
N ALA A 208 -14.06 -11.00 14.11
CA ALA A 208 -14.72 -11.27 12.83
C ALA A 208 -13.86 -10.95 11.60
N ILE A 209 -12.68 -10.32 11.80
CA ILE A 209 -11.73 -9.95 10.73
C ILE A 209 -10.96 -11.19 10.24
N VAL A 210 -11.68 -12.20 9.83
CA VAL A 210 -11.12 -13.34 9.10
C VAL A 210 -11.72 -13.33 7.70
N PRO A 211 -10.90 -13.28 6.65
CA PRO A 211 -11.41 -13.36 5.29
C PRO A 211 -12.18 -14.67 5.10
N ARG A 212 -13.48 -14.61 5.22
CA ARG A 212 -14.36 -15.75 4.92
C ARG A 212 -14.82 -15.61 3.48
N TRP A 213 -14.23 -16.43 2.61
CA TRP A 213 -14.74 -16.57 1.26
C TRP A 213 -16.14 -17.17 1.33
N ARG A 214 -17.14 -16.33 1.09
CA ARG A 214 -18.44 -16.83 0.70
C ARG A 214 -18.43 -16.94 -0.82
N SER A 215 -18.77 -18.12 -1.32
CA SER A 215 -19.40 -18.22 -2.63
C SER A 215 -20.60 -17.25 -2.57
N ALA A 216 -20.44 -16.08 -3.15
CA ALA A 216 -21.53 -15.13 -3.22
C ALA A 216 -22.58 -15.74 -4.15
N ASP A 217 -23.71 -16.12 -3.60
CA ASP A 217 -24.96 -16.28 -4.36
C ASP A 217 -25.36 -14.88 -4.89
N CYS A 218 -24.47 -14.28 -5.64
CA CYS A 218 -24.71 -12.97 -6.25
C CYS A 218 -25.17 -13.24 -7.67
N ALA A 219 -26.39 -12.80 -7.95
CA ALA A 219 -26.91 -12.75 -9.29
C ALA A 219 -25.83 -12.34 -10.29
N ALA A 220 -25.46 -13.26 -11.18
CA ALA A 220 -24.55 -13.01 -12.28
C ALA A 220 -25.19 -11.93 -13.14
N GLY A 221 -24.67 -10.70 -13.10
CA GLY A 221 -25.28 -9.58 -13.77
C GLY A 221 -24.24 -8.53 -14.21
N SER A 222 -24.70 -7.46 -14.75
CA SER A 222 -23.96 -6.32 -15.32
C SER A 222 -22.78 -5.78 -14.46
N SER A 223 -22.79 -6.03 -13.15
CA SER A 223 -21.77 -5.53 -12.22
C SER A 223 -20.37 -6.15 -12.44
N ARG A 224 -20.28 -7.32 -13.08
CA ARG A 224 -18.98 -7.96 -13.37
C ARG A 224 -18.23 -7.22 -14.49
N TRP A 225 -18.94 -6.90 -15.57
CA TRP A 225 -18.35 -6.16 -16.69
C TRP A 225 -17.88 -4.78 -16.27
N LEU A 226 -18.65 -4.10 -15.43
CA LEU A 226 -18.24 -2.82 -14.86
C LEU A 226 -16.94 -2.97 -14.03
N GLY A 227 -16.83 -4.03 -13.22
CA GLY A 227 -15.60 -4.33 -12.48
C GLY A 227 -14.40 -4.57 -13.39
N VAL A 228 -14.59 -5.27 -14.51
CA VAL A 228 -13.52 -5.48 -15.51
C VAL A 228 -13.10 -4.18 -16.17
N ILE A 229 -14.07 -3.36 -16.61
CA ILE A 229 -13.78 -2.06 -17.25
C ILE A 229 -13.02 -1.15 -16.30
N VAL A 230 -13.48 -1.05 -15.05
CA VAL A 230 -12.84 -0.21 -14.03
C VAL A 230 -11.43 -0.69 -13.73
N ALA A 231 -11.22 -2.00 -13.56
CA ALA A 231 -9.88 -2.56 -13.31
C ALA A 231 -8.94 -2.33 -14.49
N PHE A 232 -9.44 -2.51 -15.73
CA PHE A 232 -8.67 -2.26 -16.95
C PHE A 232 -8.30 -0.78 -17.09
N LEU A 233 -9.24 0.12 -16.89
CA LEU A 233 -9.01 1.57 -16.95
C LEU A 233 -7.99 2.00 -15.88
N ALA A 234 -8.10 1.46 -14.68
CA ALA A 234 -7.16 1.73 -13.60
C ALA A 234 -5.73 1.26 -13.95
N ALA A 235 -5.57 0.02 -14.42
CA ALA A 235 -4.27 -0.48 -14.84
C ALA A 235 -3.71 0.29 -16.05
N LEU A 236 -4.55 0.66 -17.00
CA LEU A 236 -4.17 1.43 -18.18
C LEU A 236 -3.63 2.81 -17.79
N LEU A 237 -4.37 3.56 -16.98
CA LEU A 237 -4.02 4.93 -16.62
C LEU A 237 -2.92 5.02 -15.56
N THR A 238 -2.77 4.04 -14.66
CA THR A 238 -1.74 4.10 -13.61
C THR A 238 -0.44 3.39 -13.98
N TRP A 239 -0.46 2.43 -14.90
CA TRP A 239 0.73 1.68 -15.31
C TRP A 239 1.07 1.80 -16.79
N VAL A 240 0.16 1.39 -17.68
CA VAL A 240 0.51 1.20 -19.08
C VAL A 240 0.89 2.52 -19.74
N ILE A 241 0.06 3.54 -19.58
CA ILE A 241 0.29 4.85 -20.21
C ILE A 241 1.51 5.54 -19.59
N PRO A 242 1.63 5.72 -18.25
CA PRO A 242 2.82 6.35 -17.66
C PRO A 242 4.12 5.63 -18.04
N LEU A 243 4.13 4.29 -17.96
CA LEU A 243 5.31 3.50 -18.29
C LEU A 243 5.67 3.62 -19.78
N ALA A 244 4.68 3.65 -20.68
CA ALA A 244 4.92 3.84 -22.11
C ALA A 244 5.57 5.21 -22.41
N PHE A 245 5.11 6.28 -21.76
CA PHE A 245 5.73 7.62 -21.91
C PHE A 245 7.13 7.66 -21.33
N VAL A 246 7.34 7.11 -20.14
CA VAL A 246 8.65 7.07 -19.49
C VAL A 246 9.64 6.22 -20.29
N THR A 247 9.22 5.06 -20.81
CA THR A 247 10.08 4.19 -21.62
C THR A 247 10.40 4.83 -22.96
N ARG A 248 9.45 5.45 -23.66
CA ARG A 248 9.68 6.16 -24.91
C ARG A 248 10.72 7.27 -24.73
N SER A 249 10.56 8.08 -23.70
CA SER A 249 11.51 9.14 -23.36
C SER A 249 12.87 8.59 -22.90
N GLY A 250 12.88 7.46 -22.18
CA GLY A 250 14.10 6.77 -21.77
C GLY A 250 14.90 6.22 -22.93
N LEU A 251 14.23 5.60 -23.90
CA LEU A 251 14.90 5.07 -25.11
C LEU A 251 15.59 6.17 -25.90
N SER A 252 14.98 7.36 -26.01
CA SER A 252 15.61 8.49 -26.70
C SER A 252 16.81 9.07 -25.93
N GLY A 253 16.86 8.92 -24.61
CA GLY A 253 17.92 9.46 -23.74
C GLY A 253 19.05 8.48 -23.43
N ILE A 254 18.92 7.21 -23.80
CA ILE A 254 19.84 6.15 -23.36
C ILE A 254 21.27 6.37 -23.86
N GLY A 255 21.45 6.86 -25.11
CA GLY A 255 22.75 7.17 -25.69
C GLY A 255 23.53 8.15 -24.83
N GLY A 256 22.92 9.31 -24.50
CA GLY A 256 23.57 10.36 -23.71
C GLY A 256 23.90 9.94 -22.26
N VAL A 257 23.13 8.98 -21.70
CA VAL A 257 23.43 8.45 -20.35
C VAL A 257 24.57 7.43 -20.41
N LEU A 258 24.63 6.60 -21.44
CA LEU A 258 25.70 5.62 -21.62
C LEU A 258 27.06 6.29 -21.90
N GLU A 259 27.07 7.42 -22.62
CA GLU A 259 28.26 8.23 -22.85
C GLU A 259 28.77 8.90 -21.56
N ASN A 260 27.87 9.22 -20.63
CA ASN A 260 28.21 9.85 -19.37
C ASN A 260 28.43 8.84 -18.26
N GLN A 261 29.65 8.27 -18.19
CA GLN A 261 30.00 7.26 -17.19
C GLN A 261 29.81 7.72 -15.74
N VAL A 262 29.98 9.01 -15.44
CA VAL A 262 29.77 9.56 -14.09
C VAL A 262 28.29 9.48 -13.71
N LEU A 263 27.40 9.85 -14.63
CA LEU A 263 25.95 9.78 -14.40
C LEU A 263 25.49 8.33 -14.26
N LEU A 264 25.98 7.44 -15.10
CA LEU A 264 25.65 6.02 -15.06
C LEU A 264 26.08 5.40 -13.71
N ARG A 265 27.33 5.61 -13.31
CA ARG A 265 27.89 5.12 -12.03
C ARG A 265 27.09 5.67 -10.84
N SER A 266 26.80 6.97 -10.83
CA SER A 266 26.01 7.57 -9.74
C SER A 266 24.62 7.00 -9.66
N THR A 267 23.96 6.74 -10.79
CA THR A 267 22.62 6.13 -10.84
C THR A 267 22.59 4.72 -10.26
N PHE A 268 23.59 3.90 -10.62
CA PHE A 268 23.69 2.55 -10.06
C PHE A 268 24.01 2.54 -8.57
N LEU A 269 24.86 3.46 -8.09
CA LEU A 269 25.16 3.59 -6.66
C LEU A 269 23.93 4.02 -5.86
N ASP A 270 23.17 5.00 -6.36
CA ASP A 270 21.95 5.45 -5.71
C ASP A 270 20.88 4.35 -5.68
N LEU A 271 20.74 3.59 -6.77
CA LEU A 271 19.83 2.48 -6.84
C LEU A 271 20.25 1.34 -5.88
N ALA A 272 21.54 0.99 -5.87
CA ALA A 272 22.08 -0.04 -4.97
C ALA A 272 21.88 0.35 -3.50
N THR A 273 22.13 1.61 -3.15
CA THR A 273 21.92 2.13 -1.80
C THR A 273 20.43 2.11 -1.42
N ALA A 274 19.56 2.54 -2.33
CA ALA A 274 18.12 2.48 -2.11
C ALA A 274 17.64 1.03 -1.90
N ILE A 275 18.11 0.08 -2.71
CA ILE A 275 17.79 -1.35 -2.57
C ILE A 275 18.31 -1.90 -1.23
N ALA A 276 19.57 -1.61 -0.87
CA ALA A 276 20.17 -2.07 0.38
C ALA A 276 19.43 -1.59 1.63
N LEU A 277 18.86 -0.38 1.58
CA LEU A 277 18.06 0.16 2.69
C LEU A 277 16.63 -0.38 2.70
N THR A 278 16.01 -0.50 1.53
CA THR A 278 14.57 -0.82 1.44
C THR A 278 14.26 -2.29 1.68
N ILE A 279 15.16 -3.21 1.32
CA ILE A 279 14.98 -4.65 1.57
C ILE A 279 14.82 -4.95 3.07
N PRO A 280 15.75 -4.51 3.98
CA PRO A 280 15.58 -4.74 5.41
C PRO A 280 14.30 -4.10 5.96
N CYS A 281 13.94 -2.89 5.51
CA CYS A 281 12.71 -2.21 5.93
C CYS A 281 11.45 -3.00 5.53
N ALA A 282 11.39 -3.53 4.32
CA ALA A 282 10.28 -4.35 3.85
C ALA A 282 10.16 -5.66 4.65
N ILE A 283 11.28 -6.34 4.89
CA ILE A 283 11.32 -7.58 5.68
C ILE A 283 10.89 -7.31 7.12
N LEU A 284 11.44 -6.27 7.75
CA LEU A 284 11.10 -5.91 9.13
C LEU A 284 9.62 -5.56 9.26
N SER A 285 9.07 -4.77 8.34
CA SER A 285 7.64 -4.43 8.32
C SER A 285 6.76 -5.67 8.17
N LEU A 286 7.16 -6.64 7.34
CA LEU A 286 6.46 -7.91 7.17
C LEU A 286 6.49 -8.75 8.46
N VAL A 287 7.67 -8.84 9.11
CA VAL A 287 7.83 -9.59 10.36
C VAL A 287 6.98 -8.98 11.47
N LEU A 288 7.01 -7.66 11.61
CA LEU A 288 6.18 -6.93 12.57
C LEU A 288 4.69 -7.16 12.30
N ALA A 289 4.23 -6.97 11.07
CA ALA A 289 2.84 -7.20 10.70
C ALA A 289 2.37 -8.64 10.97
N ARG A 290 3.23 -9.62 10.68
CA ARG A 290 2.92 -11.03 10.97
C ARG A 290 2.81 -11.30 12.47
N LYS A 291 3.72 -10.77 13.27
CA LYS A 291 3.68 -10.89 14.73
C LYS A 291 2.44 -10.23 15.32
N LEU A 292 2.11 -9.02 14.85
CA LEU A 292 0.91 -8.31 15.27
C LEU A 292 -0.36 -9.10 14.99
N ILE A 293 -0.49 -9.66 13.79
CA ILE A 293 -1.65 -10.50 13.44
C ILE A 293 -1.69 -11.79 14.26
N GLN A 294 -0.53 -12.41 14.53
CA GLN A 294 -0.47 -13.60 15.39
C GLN A 294 -0.93 -13.28 16.82
N ILE A 295 -0.45 -12.19 17.40
CA ILE A 295 -0.89 -11.71 18.73
C ILE A 295 -2.41 -11.50 18.71
N PHE A 296 -2.93 -10.87 17.67
CA PHE A 296 -4.35 -10.59 17.54
C PHE A 296 -5.23 -11.84 17.42
N HIS A 297 -4.74 -12.90 16.76
CA HIS A 297 -5.48 -14.16 16.62
C HIS A 297 -5.34 -15.12 17.82
N SER A 298 -4.32 -14.95 18.66
CA SER A 298 -4.14 -15.79 19.85
C SER A 298 -5.08 -15.43 21.00
N TYR A 299 -5.80 -14.30 20.89
CA TYR A 299 -6.77 -13.90 21.91
C TYR A 299 -8.09 -14.64 21.75
N ASP A 300 -8.35 -15.54 22.70
CA ASP A 300 -9.58 -16.31 22.77
C ASP A 300 -10.81 -15.43 22.96
N ALA A 301 -11.92 -15.86 22.38
CA ALA A 301 -13.22 -15.19 22.52
C ALA A 301 -13.71 -15.06 23.99
N THR A 302 -13.08 -15.79 24.90
CA THR A 302 -13.40 -15.86 26.33
C THR A 302 -12.79 -14.73 27.17
N GLN A 303 -11.83 -13.95 26.64
CA GLN A 303 -11.19 -12.88 27.39
C GLN A 303 -12.08 -11.67 27.61
N SER A 304 -11.91 -11.00 28.76
CA SER A 304 -12.61 -9.76 29.08
C SER A 304 -12.30 -8.65 28.06
N ASN A 305 -13.24 -7.72 27.89
CA ASN A 305 -13.06 -6.58 26.99
C ASN A 305 -11.84 -5.72 27.36
N PHE A 306 -11.50 -5.66 28.64
CA PHE A 306 -10.32 -4.94 29.15
C PHE A 306 -9.01 -5.62 28.68
N ALA A 307 -8.91 -6.95 28.81
CA ALA A 307 -7.74 -7.69 28.34
C ALA A 307 -7.54 -7.56 26.82
N LYS A 308 -8.64 -7.55 26.04
CA LYS A 308 -8.61 -7.28 24.59
C LYS A 308 -8.11 -5.86 24.29
N ALA A 309 -8.55 -4.85 25.03
CA ALA A 309 -8.10 -3.49 24.86
C ALA A 309 -6.59 -3.34 25.14
N VAL A 310 -6.12 -3.88 26.25
CA VAL A 310 -4.69 -3.84 26.62
C VAL A 310 -3.81 -4.55 25.59
N SER A 311 -4.24 -5.70 25.12
CA SER A 311 -3.51 -6.48 24.11
C SER A 311 -3.48 -5.84 22.72
N SER A 312 -4.44 -4.98 22.40
CA SER A 312 -4.45 -4.23 21.14
C SER A 312 -3.54 -2.98 21.16
N VAL A 313 -3.06 -2.54 22.32
CA VAL A 313 -2.17 -1.37 22.44
C VAL A 313 -0.90 -1.48 21.58
N PRO A 314 -0.14 -2.60 21.57
CA PRO A 314 1.02 -2.73 20.69
C PRO A 314 0.67 -2.62 19.19
N LEU A 315 -0.48 -3.18 18.80
CA LEU A 315 -0.98 -3.06 17.44
C LEU A 315 -1.28 -1.59 17.09
N LEU A 316 -1.97 -0.90 17.99
CA LEU A 316 -2.32 0.50 17.80
C LEU A 316 -1.06 1.38 17.73
N LEU A 317 -0.12 1.22 18.64
CA LEU A 317 1.13 1.99 18.67
C LEU A 317 2.02 1.78 17.43
N THR A 318 1.94 0.62 16.79
CA THR A 318 2.75 0.32 15.61
C THR A 318 2.06 0.62 14.29
N VAL A 319 0.74 0.48 14.21
CA VAL A 319 -0.03 0.66 12.97
C VAL A 319 -0.52 2.10 12.82
N VAL A 320 -1.00 2.71 13.89
CA VAL A 320 -1.61 4.06 13.85
C VAL A 320 -0.67 5.14 13.34
N PRO A 321 0.60 5.23 13.78
CA PRO A 321 1.52 6.25 13.27
C PRO A 321 1.68 6.18 11.74
N GLY A 322 1.75 4.98 11.17
CA GLY A 322 1.87 4.81 9.72
C GLY A 322 0.61 5.19 8.94
N LEU A 323 -0.54 5.28 9.59
CA LEU A 323 -1.80 5.74 8.97
C LEU A 323 -1.89 7.26 8.84
N PHE A 324 -0.98 8.03 9.47
CA PHE A 324 -0.88 9.48 9.26
C PHE A 324 -0.18 9.88 7.95
N GLY A 325 0.39 8.92 7.25
CA GLY A 325 1.11 9.13 5.98
C GLY A 325 2.59 9.48 6.14
N SER A 326 3.32 9.34 5.04
CA SER A 326 4.78 9.47 5.04
C SER A 326 5.27 10.88 5.38
N LEU A 327 4.53 11.93 4.99
CA LEU A 327 4.89 13.32 5.27
C LEU A 327 4.85 13.61 6.77
N VAL A 328 3.74 13.30 7.44
CA VAL A 328 3.56 13.56 8.88
C VAL A 328 4.55 12.75 9.71
N VAL A 329 4.71 11.46 9.37
CA VAL A 329 5.67 10.57 10.05
C VAL A 329 7.09 11.08 9.90
N SER A 330 7.48 11.52 8.70
CA SER A 330 8.83 12.00 8.44
C SER A 330 9.13 13.30 9.19
N ILE A 331 8.19 14.24 9.22
CA ILE A 331 8.34 15.47 10.00
C ILE A 331 8.38 15.17 11.50
N ALA A 332 7.55 14.27 12.01
CA ALA A 332 7.56 13.88 13.42
C ALA A 332 8.91 13.26 13.82
N ILE A 333 9.49 12.39 12.98
CA ILE A 333 10.83 11.82 13.21
C ILE A 333 11.91 12.89 13.11
N LEU A 334 11.80 13.81 12.14
CA LEU A 334 12.73 14.93 12.02
C LEU A 334 12.74 15.79 13.29
N VAL A 335 11.55 16.12 13.83
CA VAL A 335 11.42 16.85 15.10
C VAL A 335 12.03 16.06 16.24
N ALA A 336 11.73 14.76 16.36
CA ALA A 336 12.28 13.91 17.40
C ALA A 336 13.82 13.85 17.37
N THR A 337 14.41 13.79 16.18
CA THR A 337 15.88 13.74 16.00
C THR A 337 16.59 15.09 16.20
N GLN A 338 15.86 16.18 16.43
CA GLN A 338 16.43 17.46 16.83
C GLN A 338 16.71 17.57 18.34
N HIS A 339 16.15 16.66 19.15
CA HIS A 339 16.43 16.62 20.58
C HIS A 339 17.81 16.04 20.88
N ALA A 340 18.50 16.61 21.88
CA ALA A 340 19.90 16.32 22.21
C ALA A 340 20.28 14.83 22.21
N PRO A 341 19.53 13.89 22.82
CA PRO A 341 19.95 12.48 22.87
C PRO A 341 19.88 11.76 21.51
N LEU A 342 19.17 12.33 20.52
CA LEU A 342 18.96 11.71 19.19
C LEU A 342 19.65 12.48 18.05
N LEU A 343 20.39 13.55 18.38
CA LEU A 343 21.01 14.43 17.38
C LEU A 343 22.02 13.67 16.50
N ASP A 344 22.78 12.76 17.08
CA ASP A 344 23.77 11.95 16.35
C ASP A 344 23.10 11.00 15.33
N LEU A 345 21.88 10.55 15.63
CA LEU A 345 21.14 9.68 14.72
C LEU A 345 20.71 10.41 13.44
N ARG A 346 20.58 11.74 13.48
CA ARG A 346 20.16 12.56 12.32
C ARG A 346 21.11 12.42 11.14
N THR A 347 22.39 12.20 11.39
CA THR A 347 23.43 12.05 10.36
C THR A 347 23.44 10.65 9.74
N THR A 348 22.67 9.72 10.28
CA THR A 348 22.62 8.31 9.87
C THR A 348 21.39 8.02 9.00
N ALA A 349 21.33 6.80 8.44
CA ALA A 349 20.16 6.32 7.69
C ALA A 349 18.98 5.85 8.58
N TRP A 350 19.16 5.80 9.91
CA TRP A 350 18.17 5.26 10.84
C TRP A 350 16.83 6.02 10.85
N PRO A 351 16.80 7.38 10.86
CA PRO A 351 15.53 8.12 10.83
C PRO A 351 14.71 7.78 9.58
N MET A 352 15.37 7.69 8.42
CA MET A 352 14.71 7.32 7.17
C MET A 352 14.20 5.87 7.21
N ALA A 353 15.01 4.93 7.70
CA ALA A 353 14.61 3.53 7.86
C ALA A 353 13.41 3.39 8.81
N ALA A 354 13.42 4.10 9.94
CA ALA A 354 12.31 4.12 10.89
C ALA A 354 11.01 4.65 10.26
N ALA A 355 11.07 5.77 9.52
CA ALA A 355 9.93 6.33 8.81
C ALA A 355 9.36 5.33 7.80
N LEU A 356 10.22 4.70 6.99
CA LEU A 356 9.83 3.71 6.01
C LEU A 356 9.14 2.50 6.66
N VAL A 357 9.71 1.97 7.75
CA VAL A 357 9.11 0.84 8.48
C VAL A 357 7.74 1.23 9.06
N ILE A 358 7.65 2.38 9.73
CA ILE A 358 6.38 2.87 10.32
C ILE A 358 5.31 3.01 9.24
N CYS A 359 5.63 3.60 8.09
CA CYS A 359 4.68 3.79 6.99
C CYS A 359 4.29 2.48 6.30
N LEU A 360 5.19 1.47 6.29
CA LEU A 360 4.93 0.18 5.67
C LEU A 360 4.13 -0.78 6.55
N VAL A 361 4.22 -0.69 7.89
CA VAL A 361 3.54 -1.62 8.80
C VAL A 361 2.03 -1.69 8.58
N PRO A 362 1.26 -0.59 8.42
CA PRO A 362 -0.17 -0.68 8.12
C PRO A 362 -0.45 -1.41 6.81
N ARG A 363 0.32 -1.10 5.77
CA ARG A 363 0.19 -1.73 4.44
C ARG A 363 0.54 -3.22 4.51
N ALA A 364 1.61 -3.56 5.22
CA ALA A 364 2.02 -4.93 5.48
C ALA A 364 0.94 -5.70 6.26
N THR A 365 0.35 -5.09 7.27
CA THR A 365 -0.72 -5.70 8.08
C THR A 365 -1.95 -6.03 7.22
N ILE A 366 -2.38 -5.12 6.35
CA ILE A 366 -3.47 -5.36 5.41
C ILE A 366 -3.13 -6.51 4.45
N LEU A 367 -1.93 -6.51 3.86
CA LEU A 367 -1.50 -7.55 2.93
C LEU A 367 -1.38 -8.92 3.62
N VAL A 368 -0.84 -8.99 4.83
CA VAL A 368 -0.72 -10.23 5.61
C VAL A 368 -2.08 -10.74 6.06
N ALA A 369 -2.99 -9.86 6.49
CA ALA A 369 -4.37 -10.22 6.79
C ALA A 369 -5.11 -10.78 5.56
N PHE A 370 -4.68 -10.40 4.37
CA PHE A 370 -5.23 -10.87 3.11
C PHE A 370 -4.65 -12.21 2.62
N LEU A 371 -3.48 -12.64 3.13
CA LEU A 371 -2.81 -13.88 2.72
C LEU A 371 -3.67 -15.15 2.86
N PRO A 372 -4.50 -15.33 3.91
CA PRO A 372 -5.36 -16.51 4.03
C PRO A 372 -6.32 -16.70 2.85
N VAL A 373 -6.59 -15.62 2.12
CA VAL A 373 -7.38 -15.62 0.91
C VAL A 373 -6.76 -16.49 -0.19
N PHE A 374 -5.44 -16.57 -0.24
CA PHE A 374 -4.69 -17.37 -1.21
C PHE A 374 -4.46 -18.81 -0.77
N ARG A 375 -4.73 -19.11 0.51
CA ARG A 375 -4.54 -20.44 1.07
C ARG A 375 -5.84 -21.22 1.03
N SER A 376 -5.87 -22.37 0.39
CA SER A 376 -6.90 -23.34 0.73
C SER A 376 -6.50 -24.04 2.06
N SER A 377 -7.41 -24.07 3.02
CA SER A 377 -7.22 -24.80 4.29
C SER A 377 -6.85 -26.26 4.05
N GLU A 378 -7.39 -26.84 3.00
CA GLU A 378 -7.17 -28.21 2.56
C GLU A 378 -5.72 -28.45 2.10
N SER A 379 -5.16 -27.56 1.27
CA SER A 379 -3.77 -27.69 0.81
C SER A 379 -2.75 -27.46 1.92
N ALA A 380 -3.02 -26.56 2.88
CA ALA A 380 -2.18 -26.38 4.05
C ALA A 380 -2.20 -27.61 4.97
N PHE A 381 -3.39 -28.22 5.16
CA PHE A 381 -3.55 -29.46 5.91
C PHE A 381 -2.83 -30.65 5.23
N LEU A 382 -2.99 -30.79 3.93
CA LEU A 382 -2.29 -31.78 3.10
C LEU A 382 -0.76 -31.62 3.18
N ALA A 383 -0.24 -30.40 3.11
CA ALA A 383 1.19 -30.15 3.29
C ALA A 383 1.70 -30.61 4.65
N THR A 384 0.90 -30.40 5.71
CA THR A 384 1.23 -30.82 7.08
C THR A 384 1.20 -32.35 7.20
N LEU A 385 0.21 -33.02 6.63
CA LEU A 385 0.10 -34.48 6.62
C LEU A 385 1.25 -35.14 5.87
N LEU A 386 1.53 -34.65 4.65
CA LEU A 386 2.64 -35.15 3.85
C LEU A 386 3.99 -34.92 4.54
N GLY A 387 4.13 -33.81 5.27
CA GLY A 387 5.32 -33.51 6.06
C GLY A 387 5.56 -34.45 7.25
N LYS A 388 4.52 -35.09 7.76
CA LYS A 388 4.62 -36.08 8.83
C LYS A 388 4.87 -37.53 8.31
N SER A 389 4.69 -37.77 7.02
CA SER A 389 4.88 -39.09 6.43
C SER A 389 6.37 -39.42 6.21
N ARG A 390 6.77 -40.68 6.43
CA ARG A 390 8.11 -41.15 6.14
C ARG A 390 8.21 -41.49 4.64
N GLY A 391 9.10 -40.79 3.92
CA GLY A 391 9.36 -41.04 2.49
C GLY A 391 9.93 -39.79 1.78
N ARG A 392 11.08 -39.97 1.11
CA ARG A 392 11.83 -38.84 0.49
C ARG A 392 11.01 -38.08 -0.58
N THR A 393 10.24 -38.79 -1.39
CA THR A 393 9.36 -38.21 -2.42
C THR A 393 8.19 -37.44 -1.80
N ARG A 394 7.56 -37.98 -0.74
CA ARG A 394 6.46 -37.33 -0.03
C ARG A 394 6.93 -36.06 0.69
N LEU A 395 8.12 -36.09 1.26
CA LEU A 395 8.74 -34.91 1.90
C LEU A 395 9.04 -33.81 0.89
N LYS A 396 9.52 -34.17 -0.32
CA LYS A 396 9.72 -33.19 -1.40
C LYS A 396 8.38 -32.56 -1.80
N ASN A 397 7.37 -33.36 -2.04
CA ASN A 397 6.04 -32.88 -2.40
C ASN A 397 5.40 -32.03 -1.28
N ALA A 398 5.63 -32.36 -0.01
CA ALA A 398 5.20 -31.54 1.13
C ALA A 398 5.91 -30.19 1.15
N ALA A 399 7.22 -30.15 0.90
CA ALA A 399 8.00 -28.91 0.85
C ALA A 399 7.59 -28.05 -0.34
N ASP A 400 7.39 -28.65 -1.51
CA ASP A 400 6.88 -27.94 -2.69
C ASP A 400 5.49 -27.36 -2.43
N LEU A 401 4.57 -28.14 -1.86
CA LEU A 401 3.23 -27.69 -1.52
C LEU A 401 3.27 -26.55 -0.49
N LYS A 402 4.12 -26.66 0.55
CA LYS A 402 4.32 -25.62 1.56
C LYS A 402 4.91 -24.35 0.95
N TRP A 403 5.86 -24.48 0.01
CA TRP A 403 6.37 -23.34 -0.74
C TRP A 403 5.24 -22.61 -1.47
N TRP A 404 4.43 -23.33 -2.23
CA TRP A 404 3.35 -22.73 -3.02
C TRP A 404 2.26 -22.10 -2.14
N CYS A 405 1.91 -22.73 -1.01
CA CYS A 405 0.82 -22.25 -0.16
C CYS A 405 1.24 -21.19 0.85
N GLU A 406 2.50 -21.19 1.32
CA GLU A 406 2.94 -20.32 2.40
C GLU A 406 4.04 -19.33 1.99
N CYS A 407 5.13 -19.86 1.43
CA CYS A 407 6.31 -19.03 1.20
C CYS A 407 6.15 -18.10 0.00
N ARG A 408 5.58 -18.58 -1.09
CA ARG A 408 5.37 -17.77 -2.30
C ARG A 408 4.45 -16.58 -2.09
N PRO A 409 3.28 -16.67 -1.44
CA PRO A 409 2.47 -15.50 -1.13
C PRO A 409 3.20 -14.49 -0.23
N MET A 410 3.97 -14.97 0.76
CA MET A 410 4.79 -14.11 1.61
C MET A 410 5.87 -13.40 0.81
N PHE A 411 6.54 -14.10 -0.10
CA PHE A 411 7.52 -13.50 -1.01
C PHE A 411 6.89 -12.39 -1.86
N LEU A 412 5.69 -12.62 -2.41
CA LEU A 412 4.97 -11.59 -3.19
C LEU A 412 4.61 -10.37 -2.34
N VAL A 413 4.17 -10.57 -1.09
CA VAL A 413 3.92 -9.45 -0.17
C VAL A 413 5.20 -8.67 0.10
N THR A 414 6.33 -9.36 0.35
CA THR A 414 7.63 -8.70 0.53
C THR A 414 8.03 -7.90 -0.70
N ALA A 415 7.80 -8.44 -1.88
CA ALA A 415 8.07 -7.77 -3.15
C ALA A 415 7.26 -6.46 -3.31
N VAL A 416 5.97 -6.50 -2.97
CA VAL A 416 5.10 -5.32 -3.00
C VAL A 416 5.56 -4.28 -1.97
N LEU A 417 5.87 -4.71 -0.75
CA LEU A 417 6.38 -3.82 0.30
C LEU A 417 7.72 -3.19 -0.09
N PHE A 418 8.61 -3.97 -0.68
CA PHE A 418 9.88 -3.48 -1.20
C PHE A 418 9.67 -2.39 -2.26
N TYR A 419 8.76 -2.60 -3.21
CA TYR A 419 8.42 -1.62 -4.23
C TYR A 419 7.86 -0.32 -3.62
N TRP A 420 6.94 -0.41 -2.67
CA TRP A 420 6.40 0.76 -1.99
C TRP A 420 7.45 1.50 -1.17
N CYS A 421 8.38 0.75 -0.56
CA CYS A 421 9.50 1.33 0.18
C CYS A 421 10.44 2.11 -0.75
N LEU A 422 10.82 1.48 -1.87
CA LEU A 422 11.71 2.06 -2.86
C LEU A 422 11.12 3.32 -3.52
N ALA A 423 9.81 3.35 -3.72
CA ALA A 423 9.10 4.46 -4.34
C ALA A 423 8.76 5.61 -3.37
N ASN A 424 9.00 5.47 -2.06
CA ASN A 424 8.63 6.50 -1.08
C ASN A 424 9.56 7.71 -1.17
N LEU A 425 9.14 8.71 -1.94
CA LEU A 425 9.87 9.95 -2.12
C LEU A 425 9.88 10.79 -0.84
N THR A 426 8.75 10.90 -0.16
CA THR A 426 8.56 11.85 0.94
C THR A 426 9.50 11.59 2.11
N ALA A 427 9.57 10.34 2.57
CA ALA A 427 10.48 9.96 3.65
C ALA A 427 11.94 10.14 3.24
N ALA A 428 12.28 9.80 2.00
CA ALA A 428 13.62 9.96 1.48
C ALA A 428 14.01 11.45 1.34
N ALA A 429 13.10 12.32 0.90
CA ALA A 429 13.39 13.74 0.70
C ALA A 429 13.56 14.52 2.01
N ILE A 430 12.79 14.18 3.06
CA ILE A 430 12.81 14.89 4.34
C ILE A 430 13.92 14.37 5.26
N LEU A 431 14.17 13.05 5.27
CA LEU A 431 15.04 12.39 6.23
C LEU A 431 16.36 11.88 5.66
N CYS A 432 16.64 12.14 4.36
CA CYS A 432 17.89 11.74 3.76
C CYS A 432 19.08 12.40 4.48
N PRO A 433 19.99 11.65 5.07
CA PRO A 433 21.21 12.22 5.64
C PRO A 433 22.09 12.79 4.52
N PRO A 434 22.91 13.82 4.81
CA PRO A 434 23.81 14.42 3.83
C PRO A 434 24.82 13.43 3.26
N THR A 435 25.18 12.39 4.04
CA THR A 435 26.06 11.30 3.63
C THR A 435 25.52 9.99 4.19
N ILE A 436 25.35 8.97 3.34
CA ILE A 436 25.03 7.62 3.80
C ILE A 436 26.35 6.83 3.91
N PRO A 437 26.82 6.53 5.13
CA PRO A 437 28.14 5.92 5.33
C PRO A 437 28.22 4.44 4.91
N LEU A 438 27.11 3.84 4.46
CA LEU A 438 27.06 2.42 4.06
C LEU A 438 28.02 2.08 2.91
N PHE A 439 28.34 3.05 2.07
CA PHE A 439 29.30 2.89 0.99
C PHE A 439 30.23 4.12 0.98
N SER A 440 31.39 4.01 1.61
CA SER A 440 32.45 5.03 1.65
C SER A 440 33.06 5.29 0.26
N PHE A 441 32.24 5.53 -0.74
CA PHE A 441 32.70 6.03 -2.03
C PHE A 441 32.60 7.55 -2.04
N ASN A 442 33.67 8.23 -2.46
CA ASN A 442 33.83 9.69 -2.55
C ASN A 442 32.74 10.35 -3.42
N GLY A 443 31.50 10.35 -2.98
CA GLY A 443 30.40 10.97 -3.69
C GLY A 443 29.14 11.08 -2.83
N ASN A 444 28.42 12.18 -2.97
CA ASN A 444 27.12 12.40 -2.34
C ASN A 444 26.10 11.39 -2.90
N VAL A 445 25.94 10.26 -2.23
CA VAL A 445 24.93 9.26 -2.57
C VAL A 445 23.57 9.78 -2.08
N VAL A 446 22.65 9.97 -3.00
CA VAL A 446 21.30 10.45 -2.72
C VAL A 446 20.31 9.31 -3.04
N PRO A 447 19.31 9.02 -2.19
CA PRO A 447 18.30 8.02 -2.53
C PRO A 447 17.67 8.30 -3.89
N LEU A 448 17.51 7.24 -4.67
CA LEU A 448 17.04 7.35 -6.07
C LEU A 448 15.76 8.20 -6.24
N PRO A 449 14.70 8.07 -5.40
CA PRO A 449 13.51 8.91 -5.55
C PRO A 449 13.80 10.40 -5.42
N VAL A 450 14.71 10.79 -4.52
CA VAL A 450 15.09 12.20 -4.31
C VAL A 450 15.87 12.75 -5.51
N ARG A 451 16.76 11.95 -6.08
CA ARG A 451 17.49 12.34 -7.30
C ARG A 451 16.54 12.49 -8.48
N LEU A 452 15.61 11.55 -8.66
CA LEU A 452 14.57 11.65 -9.68
C LEU A 452 13.74 12.93 -9.52
N TYR A 453 13.29 13.22 -8.30
CA TYR A 453 12.52 14.43 -8.01
C TYR A 453 13.31 15.70 -8.32
N LYS A 454 14.59 15.78 -7.91
CA LYS A 454 15.47 16.92 -8.24
C LYS A 454 15.65 17.09 -9.74
N PHE A 455 15.87 16.02 -10.49
CA PHE A 455 16.05 16.08 -11.94
C PHE A 455 14.75 16.50 -12.67
N ILE A 456 13.60 16.12 -12.14
CA ILE A 456 12.30 16.60 -12.61
C ILE A 456 12.26 18.12 -12.56
N HIS A 457 12.61 18.72 -11.44
CA HIS A 457 12.60 20.18 -11.28
C HIS A 457 13.72 20.88 -12.05
N GLN A 458 14.84 20.21 -12.33
CA GLN A 458 15.96 20.76 -13.11
C GLN A 458 15.78 20.65 -14.64
N GLY A 459 14.70 20.04 -15.13
CA GLY A 459 14.44 19.88 -16.56
C GLY A 459 15.34 18.90 -17.31
N ARG A 460 16.10 18.05 -16.60
CA ARG A 460 16.97 17.02 -17.20
C ARG A 460 16.18 15.80 -17.66
N THR A 461 15.38 15.96 -18.70
CA THR A 461 14.37 14.96 -19.12
C THR A 461 14.95 13.63 -19.59
N ALA A 462 16.02 13.61 -20.38
CA ALA A 462 16.59 12.38 -20.94
C ALA A 462 17.19 11.47 -19.86
N ALA A 463 18.09 12.01 -19.01
CA ALA A 463 18.69 11.27 -17.91
C ALA A 463 17.65 10.78 -16.90
N LEU A 464 16.67 11.64 -16.60
CA LEU A 464 15.58 11.33 -15.71
C LEU A 464 14.75 10.12 -16.19
N SER A 465 14.40 10.09 -17.48
CA SER A 465 13.59 8.99 -18.04
C SER A 465 14.33 7.65 -17.98
N VAL A 466 15.63 7.63 -18.27
CA VAL A 466 16.47 6.42 -18.14
C VAL A 466 16.51 5.95 -16.68
N MET A 467 16.74 6.86 -15.73
CA MET A 467 16.76 6.54 -14.30
C MET A 467 15.40 6.04 -13.80
N ALA A 468 14.29 6.64 -14.26
CA ALA A 468 12.96 6.20 -13.94
C ALA A 468 12.67 4.78 -14.47
N VAL A 469 13.08 4.47 -15.71
CA VAL A 469 12.98 3.12 -16.27
C VAL A 469 13.82 2.12 -15.46
N LEU A 470 15.06 2.47 -15.11
CA LEU A 470 15.94 1.62 -14.31
C LEU A 470 15.37 1.39 -12.90
N SER A 471 14.72 2.38 -12.32
CA SER A 471 14.08 2.26 -10.99
C SER A 471 12.94 1.24 -10.96
N VAL A 472 12.30 0.97 -12.08
CA VAL A 472 11.26 -0.06 -12.21
C VAL A 472 11.85 -1.39 -12.67
N LEU A 473 12.69 -1.34 -13.71
CA LEU A 473 13.19 -2.54 -14.37
C LEU A 473 14.12 -3.35 -13.46
N VAL A 474 15.09 -2.70 -12.80
CA VAL A 474 16.08 -3.40 -11.97
C VAL A 474 15.42 -4.12 -10.79
N PRO A 475 14.56 -3.49 -9.97
CA PRO A 475 13.83 -4.20 -8.92
C PRO A 475 12.94 -5.31 -9.47
N PHE A 476 12.30 -5.10 -10.62
CA PHE A 476 11.47 -6.13 -11.25
C PHE A 476 12.31 -7.34 -11.67
N VAL A 477 13.44 -7.13 -12.34
CA VAL A 477 14.36 -8.21 -12.73
C VAL A 477 14.89 -8.94 -11.50
N LEU A 478 15.29 -8.21 -10.45
CA LEU A 478 15.73 -8.82 -9.19
C LEU A 478 14.63 -9.68 -8.56
N LEU A 479 13.38 -9.23 -8.57
CA LEU A 479 12.24 -10.00 -8.06
C LEU A 479 11.98 -11.26 -8.90
N VAL A 480 12.08 -11.17 -10.22
CA VAL A 480 11.95 -12.34 -11.11
C VAL A 480 13.06 -13.33 -10.83
N LEU A 481 14.33 -12.90 -10.78
CA LEU A 481 15.48 -13.77 -10.51
C LEU A 481 15.36 -14.42 -9.12
N THR A 482 15.05 -13.64 -8.10
CA THR A 482 14.87 -14.19 -6.73
C THR A 482 13.69 -15.15 -6.66
N SER A 483 12.61 -14.93 -7.41
CA SER A 483 11.47 -15.85 -7.48
C SER A 483 11.82 -17.21 -8.08
N GLN A 484 12.82 -17.28 -8.97
CA GLN A 484 13.32 -18.53 -9.54
C GLN A 484 14.28 -19.27 -8.59
N VAL A 485 15.09 -18.51 -7.86
CA VAL A 485 16.12 -19.07 -6.96
C VAL A 485 15.53 -19.46 -5.59
N ALA A 486 14.61 -18.68 -5.08
CA ALA A 486 14.03 -18.88 -3.73
C ALA A 486 13.43 -20.28 -3.50
N PRO A 487 12.69 -20.93 -4.43
CA PRO A 487 12.23 -22.29 -4.26
C PRO A 487 13.37 -23.31 -4.08
N GLN A 488 14.43 -23.15 -4.86
CA GLN A 488 15.59 -24.05 -4.81
C GLN A 488 16.35 -23.94 -3.50
N VAL A 489 16.55 -22.70 -3.01
CA VAL A 489 17.17 -22.43 -1.71
C VAL A 489 16.32 -22.99 -0.58
N TYR A 490 15.00 -22.74 -0.61
CA TYR A 490 14.08 -23.29 0.38
C TYR A 490 14.12 -24.81 0.45
N LEU A 491 14.10 -25.50 -0.70
CA LEU A 491 14.18 -26.95 -0.77
C LEU A 491 15.52 -27.50 -0.26
N ARG A 492 16.63 -26.80 -0.49
CA ARG A 492 17.94 -27.17 0.06
C ARG A 492 17.96 -27.02 1.57
N MET A 493 17.51 -25.87 2.12
CA MET A 493 17.47 -25.62 3.56
C MET A 493 16.61 -26.66 4.30
N THR A 494 15.44 -27.01 3.77
CA THR A 494 14.55 -28.02 4.40
C THR A 494 15.13 -29.43 4.40
N ARG A 495 16.11 -29.73 3.53
CA ARG A 495 16.84 -31.01 3.53
C ARG A 495 17.90 -31.08 4.61
N HIS A 496 18.57 -29.96 4.91
CA HIS A 496 19.66 -29.92 5.90
C HIS A 496 19.19 -29.82 7.38
N THR A 497 17.99 -29.31 7.61
CA THR A 497 17.47 -29.08 8.97
C THR A 497 16.85 -30.32 9.62
N ARG A 498 16.80 -31.48 8.96
CA ARG A 498 16.31 -32.73 9.58
C ARG A 498 17.47 -33.67 9.87
N PRO A 499 17.71 -34.00 11.17
CA PRO A 499 18.59 -35.11 11.52
C PRO A 499 18.02 -36.43 10.95
N ASN A 500 18.91 -37.28 10.51
CA ASN A 500 18.61 -38.62 9.99
C ASN A 500 17.78 -39.48 11.00
#